data_4bfe223050cad5058f97f5973da1234f
#
_entry.id   4bfe223050cad5058f97f5973da1234f
#
_cell.length_a   1.000
_cell.length_b   1.000
_cell.length_c   1.000
_cell.angle_alpha   90.00
_cell.angle_beta   90.00
_cell.angle_gamma   90.00
#
_symmetry.space_group_name_H-M   'P 1'
#
loop_
_entity.id
_entity.type
_entity.pdbx_description
1 polymer ?
#
loop_
_entity_poly.entity_id
_entity_poly.type
_entity_poly.pdbx_seq_one_letter_code
_entity_poly.pdbx_strand_id
1 'polypeptide(L)'
;VLVKHTDSYSWDDNNDGTIQASEIYKNENWELFKVSTAGIIDWESNIWTDSITSWEDEFGMDLNGDGNSTGQVSITNRSTDTSTDGVVLGSDVDGALWIVDGSTQIQILDNWIEQENFWGDGGFTATAIAVRKNTNSTASDTTDDYYQLAVKQSNTWTDWYTGVQSTNEDWQIYAINSSGNINWSNTFFTQSIQNFEDSFGQDLDGSGSAGLDVSSLITQDADTYGYKLL
;
A
#
# COMPACT_ATOMS: atom_id res chain seq x y z
N VAL A 1 15.28 -2.20 24.36
CA VAL A 1 15.64 -3.53 23.85
C VAL A 1 14.87 -3.77 22.58
N LEU A 2 15.56 -4.26 21.57
CA LEU A 2 15.01 -4.60 20.28
C LEU A 2 15.00 -6.13 20.13
N VAL A 3 13.91 -6.66 19.61
CA VAL A 3 13.73 -8.08 19.30
C VAL A 3 13.29 -8.21 17.84
N LYS A 4 14.02 -9.00 17.06
CA LYS A 4 13.58 -9.40 15.71
C LYS A 4 12.76 -10.68 15.83
N HIS A 5 11.55 -10.65 15.33
CA HIS A 5 10.69 -11.81 15.18
C HIS A 5 10.81 -12.31 13.74
N THR A 6 10.99 -13.61 13.59
CA THR A 6 11.01 -14.25 12.29
C THR A 6 10.11 -15.46 12.35
N ASP A 7 8.97 -15.37 11.66
CA ASP A 7 8.05 -16.47 11.49
C ASP A 7 8.24 -17.07 10.09
N SER A 8 8.30 -18.39 10.03
CA SER A 8 8.29 -19.08 8.75
C SER A 8 7.21 -20.15 8.76
N TYR A 9 6.41 -20.17 7.73
CA TYR A 9 5.45 -21.22 7.49
C TYR A 9 5.56 -21.68 6.04
N SER A 10 5.15 -22.91 5.80
CA SER A 10 5.18 -23.48 4.47
C SER A 10 3.84 -24.12 4.16
N TRP A 11 3.42 -23.98 2.93
CA TRP A 11 2.19 -24.56 2.44
C TRP A 11 2.44 -25.12 1.03
N ASP A 12 1.94 -26.30 0.75
CA ASP A 12 2.00 -26.91 -0.60
C ASP A 12 0.91 -26.24 -1.46
N ASP A 13 1.26 -25.12 -2.10
CA ASP A 13 0.33 -24.27 -2.84
C ASP A 13 -0.16 -24.92 -4.13
N ASN A 14 0.70 -25.73 -4.76
CA ASN A 14 0.38 -26.41 -5.99
C ASN A 14 -0.17 -27.84 -5.78
N ASN A 15 -0.24 -28.26 -4.52
CA ASN A 15 -0.78 -29.56 -4.07
C ASN A 15 -0.10 -30.77 -4.77
N ASP A 16 1.21 -30.66 -5.05
CA ASP A 16 2.01 -31.72 -5.67
C ASP A 16 2.61 -32.70 -4.63
N GLY A 17 2.39 -32.43 -3.35
CA GLY A 17 2.87 -33.22 -2.21
C GLY A 17 4.31 -32.91 -1.81
N THR A 18 4.90 -31.81 -2.32
CA THR A 18 6.29 -31.42 -2.04
C THR A 18 6.36 -29.92 -1.74
N ILE A 19 6.84 -29.54 -0.55
CA ILE A 19 7.08 -28.13 -0.23
C ILE A 19 8.32 -27.63 -0.97
N GLN A 20 8.15 -26.67 -1.85
CA GLN A 20 9.21 -26.03 -2.62
C GLN A 20 9.70 -24.77 -1.91
N ALA A 21 10.86 -24.25 -2.34
CA ALA A 21 11.43 -23.04 -1.71
C ALA A 21 10.54 -21.79 -1.90
N SER A 22 9.78 -21.74 -3.00
CA SER A 22 8.78 -20.70 -3.29
C SER A 22 7.52 -20.79 -2.43
N GLU A 23 7.34 -21.89 -1.72
CA GLU A 23 6.20 -22.19 -0.84
C GLU A 23 6.57 -22.06 0.64
N ILE A 24 7.76 -21.48 0.92
CA ILE A 24 8.22 -21.15 2.26
C ILE A 24 8.08 -19.63 2.43
N TYR A 25 7.10 -19.25 3.21
CA TYR A 25 6.81 -17.86 3.52
C TYR A 25 7.55 -17.46 4.79
N LYS A 26 8.16 -16.29 4.76
CA LYS A 26 8.83 -15.69 5.91
C LYS A 26 8.19 -14.34 6.21
N ASN A 27 7.87 -14.14 7.45
CA ASN A 27 7.47 -12.85 7.97
C ASN A 27 8.51 -12.39 9.00
N GLU A 28 9.05 -11.21 8.80
CA GLU A 28 10.02 -10.60 9.70
C GLU A 28 9.46 -9.27 10.18
N ASN A 29 9.43 -9.09 11.50
CA ASN A 29 9.03 -7.84 12.12
C ASN A 29 9.89 -7.58 13.37
N TRP A 30 9.81 -6.37 13.88
CA TRP A 30 10.60 -5.93 15.00
C TRP A 30 9.71 -5.46 16.13
N GLU A 31 10.14 -5.72 17.35
CA GLU A 31 9.47 -5.26 18.56
C GLU A 31 10.48 -4.52 19.44
N LEU A 32 10.16 -3.24 19.74
CA LEU A 32 10.95 -2.40 20.62
C LEU A 32 10.30 -2.35 21.99
N PHE A 33 11.08 -2.66 23.01
CA PHE A 33 10.66 -2.58 24.42
C PHE A 33 11.40 -1.45 25.13
N LYS A 34 10.66 -0.66 25.89
CA LYS A 34 11.24 0.21 26.89
C LYS A 34 11.63 -0.62 28.12
N VAL A 35 12.85 -0.41 28.60
CA VAL A 35 13.37 -1.07 29.80
C VAL A 35 13.83 0.01 30.77
N SER A 36 13.32 -0.06 32.00
CA SER A 36 13.76 0.86 33.05
C SER A 36 15.23 0.62 33.45
N THR A 37 15.83 1.56 34.17
CA THR A 37 17.17 1.41 34.71
C THR A 37 17.30 0.25 35.72
N ALA A 38 16.18 -0.24 36.25
CA ALA A 38 16.11 -1.44 37.10
C ALA A 38 15.96 -2.74 36.30
N GLY A 39 15.96 -2.69 34.96
CA GLY A 39 15.81 -3.86 34.09
C GLY A 39 14.38 -4.36 33.95
N ILE A 40 13.39 -3.54 34.28
CA ILE A 40 11.96 -3.92 34.16
C ILE A 40 11.44 -3.48 32.79
N ILE A 41 10.85 -4.43 32.06
CA ILE A 41 10.23 -4.19 30.75
C ILE A 41 8.86 -3.50 30.97
N ASP A 42 8.62 -2.44 30.23
CA ASP A 42 7.33 -1.78 30.12
C ASP A 42 6.57 -2.38 28.92
N TRP A 43 5.69 -3.33 29.20
CA TRP A 43 4.92 -4.05 28.21
C TRP A 43 3.80 -3.23 27.57
N GLU A 44 3.41 -2.10 28.19
CA GLU A 44 2.33 -1.24 27.67
C GLU A 44 2.85 -0.24 26.63
N SER A 45 4.18 -0.05 26.54
CA SER A 45 4.82 0.89 25.63
C SER A 45 5.68 0.25 24.57
N ASN A 46 5.47 -1.04 24.28
CA ASN A 46 6.15 -1.71 23.17
C ASN A 46 5.68 -1.14 21.81
N ILE A 47 6.59 -1.15 20.85
CA ILE A 47 6.33 -0.66 19.48
C ILE A 47 6.65 -1.82 18.54
N TRP A 48 5.67 -2.18 17.71
CA TRP A 48 5.85 -3.10 16.60
C TRP A 48 6.11 -2.32 15.33
N THR A 49 7.07 -2.76 14.53
CA THR A 49 7.41 -2.15 13.25
C THR A 49 7.97 -3.18 12.28
N ASP A 50 7.65 -3.02 11.00
CA ASP A 50 8.21 -3.84 9.92
C ASP A 50 9.51 -3.23 9.39
N SER A 51 9.75 -1.93 9.60
CA SER A 51 11.00 -1.27 9.26
C SER A 51 11.72 -0.80 10.52
N ILE A 52 13.01 -1.17 10.62
CA ILE A 52 13.87 -0.80 11.72
C ILE A 52 14.80 0.37 11.39
N THR A 53 14.89 0.76 10.14
CA THR A 53 15.84 1.76 9.64
C THR A 53 15.78 3.09 10.44
N SER A 54 14.57 3.57 10.76
CA SER A 54 14.43 4.82 11.53
C SER A 54 14.98 4.75 12.96
N TRP A 55 15.26 3.55 13.48
CA TRP A 55 15.76 3.30 14.82
C TRP A 55 17.27 3.03 14.88
N GLU A 56 17.90 2.79 13.73
CA GLU A 56 19.32 2.46 13.65
C GLU A 56 20.22 3.57 14.21
N ASP A 57 19.84 4.83 13.98
CA ASP A 57 20.56 5.97 14.53
C ASP A 57 20.57 5.96 16.09
N GLU A 58 19.44 5.60 16.70
CA GLU A 58 19.30 5.52 18.15
C GLU A 58 20.13 4.36 18.74
N PHE A 59 20.24 3.25 18.00
CA PHE A 59 21.05 2.10 18.39
C PHE A 59 22.51 2.20 17.94
N GLY A 60 22.83 3.08 16.98
CA GLY A 60 24.16 3.24 16.39
C GLY A 60 24.65 1.98 15.67
N MET A 61 23.75 1.17 15.15
CA MET A 61 24.01 -0.12 14.52
C MET A 61 23.18 -0.27 13.25
N ASP A 62 23.79 -0.88 12.22
CA ASP A 62 23.07 -1.40 11.05
C ASP A 62 22.31 -2.66 11.50
N LEU A 63 21.01 -2.53 11.69
CA LEU A 63 20.15 -3.57 12.26
C LEU A 63 19.48 -4.43 11.18
N ASN A 64 19.22 -3.86 10.00
CA ASN A 64 18.61 -4.54 8.88
C ASN A 64 19.62 -5.11 7.88
N GLY A 65 20.89 -4.70 7.97
CA GLY A 65 21.98 -5.19 7.12
C GLY A 65 22.08 -4.48 5.77
N ASP A 66 21.53 -3.27 5.65
CA ASP A 66 21.59 -2.47 4.41
C ASP A 66 22.93 -1.72 4.22
N GLY A 67 23.80 -1.79 5.21
CA GLY A 67 25.12 -1.12 5.23
C GLY A 67 25.07 0.31 5.75
N ASN A 68 23.94 0.78 6.28
CA ASN A 68 23.76 2.10 6.85
C ASN A 68 23.32 1.98 8.32
N SER A 69 23.88 2.77 9.21
CA SER A 69 23.51 2.80 10.63
C SER A 69 23.09 4.19 11.10
N THR A 70 22.71 5.07 10.17
CA THR A 70 22.45 6.48 10.47
C THR A 70 20.96 6.82 10.61
N GLY A 71 20.08 5.83 10.57
CA GLY A 71 18.62 6.05 10.62
C GLY A 71 18.07 6.85 9.43
N GLN A 72 18.90 7.13 8.45
CA GLN A 72 18.45 7.78 7.22
C GLN A 72 17.78 6.75 6.33
N VAL A 73 16.46 6.83 6.26
CA VAL A 73 15.68 5.96 5.38
C VAL A 73 15.98 6.30 3.92
N SER A 74 16.49 5.33 3.19
CA SER A 74 16.64 5.41 1.74
C SER A 74 15.35 4.95 1.08
N ILE A 75 14.55 5.89 0.59
CA ILE A 75 13.26 5.57 -0.05
C ILE A 75 13.46 5.51 -1.55
N THR A 76 13.03 4.41 -2.14
CA THR A 76 12.95 4.24 -3.60
C THR A 76 11.52 4.51 -4.03
N ASN A 77 11.34 5.49 -4.93
CA ASN A 77 10.02 5.82 -5.48
C ASN A 77 9.46 4.64 -6.26
N ARG A 78 8.19 4.35 -6.08
CA ARG A 78 7.51 3.33 -6.86
C ARG A 78 7.23 3.83 -8.27
N SER A 79 7.58 3.02 -9.26
CA SER A 79 7.35 3.34 -10.67
C SER A 79 5.87 3.37 -11.06
N THR A 80 5.00 2.81 -10.23
CA THR A 80 3.55 2.84 -10.41
C THR A 80 2.94 4.18 -10.06
N ASP A 81 3.60 4.98 -9.20
CA ASP A 81 3.16 6.32 -8.87
C ASP A 81 3.79 7.32 -9.85
N THR A 82 2.97 7.77 -10.79
CA THR A 82 3.34 8.74 -11.85
C THR A 82 2.65 10.09 -11.64
N SER A 83 2.07 10.31 -10.45
CA SER A 83 1.41 11.57 -10.10
C SER A 83 2.36 12.77 -10.23
N THR A 84 1.80 13.94 -10.49
CA THR A 84 2.56 15.18 -10.73
C THR A 84 2.34 16.22 -9.63
N ASP A 85 1.65 15.86 -8.55
CA ASP A 85 1.34 16.76 -7.44
C ASP A 85 2.52 17.00 -6.49
N GLY A 86 3.63 16.27 -6.67
CA GLY A 86 4.83 16.37 -5.86
C GLY A 86 4.84 15.47 -4.63
N VAL A 87 3.78 14.69 -4.43
CA VAL A 87 3.72 13.62 -3.43
C VAL A 87 4.03 12.29 -4.11
N VAL A 88 4.87 11.46 -3.52
CA VAL A 88 5.32 10.22 -4.14
C VAL A 88 5.18 9.05 -3.15
N LEU A 89 4.68 7.94 -3.65
CA LEU A 89 4.72 6.66 -2.97
C LEU A 89 6.10 6.02 -3.14
N GLY A 90 6.70 5.59 -2.05
CA GLY A 90 7.98 4.91 -2.06
C GLY A 90 8.02 3.69 -1.15
N SER A 91 9.10 2.95 -1.24
CA SER A 91 9.41 1.85 -0.32
C SER A 91 10.85 1.99 0.15
N ASP A 92 11.11 1.61 1.38
CA ASP A 92 12.48 1.45 1.88
C ASP A 92 13.05 0.08 1.51
N VAL A 93 14.25 -0.20 1.98
CA VAL A 93 14.94 -1.47 1.75
C VAL A 93 14.25 -2.66 2.40
N ASP A 94 13.52 -2.44 3.48
CA ASP A 94 12.75 -3.46 4.20
C ASP A 94 11.38 -3.73 3.55
N GLY A 95 11.01 -2.91 2.54
CA GLY A 95 9.74 -3.01 1.82
C GLY A 95 8.61 -2.21 2.47
N ALA A 96 8.85 -1.51 3.58
CA ALA A 96 7.83 -0.67 4.19
C ALA A 96 7.44 0.48 3.26
N LEU A 97 6.16 0.84 3.30
CA LEU A 97 5.60 1.90 2.46
C LEU A 97 5.83 3.28 3.08
N TRP A 98 6.18 4.23 2.23
CA TRP A 98 6.44 5.60 2.60
C TRP A 98 5.72 6.59 1.69
N ILE A 99 5.27 7.69 2.28
CA ILE A 99 4.80 8.88 1.58
C ILE A 99 5.89 9.92 1.64
N VAL A 100 6.31 10.45 0.49
CA VAL A 100 7.30 11.52 0.37
C VAL A 100 6.60 12.77 -0.16
N ASP A 101 6.48 13.81 0.69
CA ASP A 101 5.90 15.11 0.37
C ASP A 101 6.98 16.19 0.56
N GLY A 102 7.69 16.53 -0.51
CA GLY A 102 8.84 17.41 -0.47
C GLY A 102 9.98 16.85 0.39
N SER A 103 10.27 17.49 1.52
CA SER A 103 11.26 17.01 2.50
C SER A 103 10.64 16.16 3.63
N THR A 104 9.32 15.99 3.63
CA THR A 104 8.61 15.21 4.65
C THR A 104 8.53 13.77 4.20
N GLN A 105 8.92 12.85 5.08
CA GLN A 105 8.81 11.41 4.88
C GLN A 105 7.91 10.85 5.97
N ILE A 106 6.88 10.09 5.58
CA ILE A 106 5.90 9.52 6.49
C ILE A 106 5.83 8.03 6.21
N GLN A 107 6.23 7.21 7.16
CA GLN A 107 6.04 5.78 7.08
C GLN A 107 4.56 5.44 7.25
N ILE A 108 4.03 4.60 6.39
CA ILE A 108 2.69 4.03 6.54
C ILE A 108 2.78 2.89 7.54
N LEU A 109 2.07 3.03 8.68
CA LEU A 109 2.22 2.13 9.83
C LEU A 109 1.34 0.88 9.79
N ASP A 110 0.65 0.64 8.69
CA ASP A 110 -0.20 -0.54 8.52
C ASP A 110 0.40 -1.50 7.49
N ASN A 111 0.88 -2.63 7.95
CA ASN A 111 1.48 -3.68 7.15
C ASN A 111 0.47 -4.55 6.39
N TRP A 112 -0.83 -4.33 6.61
CA TRP A 112 -1.90 -5.07 5.93
C TRP A 112 -2.34 -4.42 4.61
N ILE A 113 -1.78 -3.26 4.27
CA ILE A 113 -2.11 -2.54 3.03
C ILE A 113 -1.69 -3.34 1.80
N GLU A 114 -0.49 -3.92 1.81
CA GLU A 114 -0.04 -4.83 0.76
C GLU A 114 -0.07 -6.27 1.27
N GLN A 115 -0.69 -7.14 0.49
CA GLN A 115 -0.87 -8.54 0.84
C GLN A 115 -0.81 -9.43 -0.39
N GLU A 116 -0.24 -10.60 -0.20
CA GLU A 116 -0.32 -11.71 -1.15
C GLU A 116 -0.72 -12.97 -0.39
N ASN A 117 -1.87 -13.52 -0.74
CA ASN A 117 -2.35 -14.78 -0.20
C ASN A 117 -2.80 -15.67 -1.35
N PHE A 118 -2.13 -16.78 -1.53
CA PHE A 118 -2.47 -17.77 -2.55
C PHE A 118 -3.04 -19.02 -1.90
N TRP A 119 -4.06 -19.63 -2.53
CA TRP A 119 -4.66 -20.88 -2.11
C TRP A 119 -5.05 -21.72 -3.32
N GLY A 120 -4.39 -22.86 -3.49
CA GLY A 120 -4.59 -23.71 -4.65
C GLY A 120 -4.30 -22.98 -5.97
N ASP A 121 -5.30 -22.89 -6.83
CA ASP A 121 -5.28 -22.20 -8.12
C ASP A 121 -5.97 -20.83 -8.10
N GLY A 122 -6.16 -20.26 -6.90
CA GLY A 122 -6.68 -18.92 -6.66
C GLY A 122 -5.77 -18.10 -5.76
N GLY A 123 -6.14 -16.84 -5.54
CA GLY A 123 -5.37 -15.97 -4.66
C GLY A 123 -5.95 -14.56 -4.52
N PHE A 124 -5.45 -13.86 -3.53
CA PHE A 124 -5.72 -12.45 -3.28
C PHE A 124 -4.41 -11.67 -3.28
N THR A 125 -4.39 -10.54 -3.96
CA THR A 125 -3.30 -9.58 -3.88
C THR A 125 -3.86 -8.20 -3.58
N ALA A 126 -3.14 -7.44 -2.75
CA ALA A 126 -3.38 -6.01 -2.55
C ALA A 126 -2.06 -5.28 -2.79
N THR A 127 -2.08 -4.30 -3.69
CA THR A 127 -0.87 -3.58 -4.12
C THR A 127 -1.12 -2.08 -4.07
N ALA A 128 -0.29 -1.36 -3.35
CA ALA A 128 -0.31 0.09 -3.30
C ALA A 128 0.24 0.66 -4.63
N ILE A 129 -0.55 1.49 -5.29
CA ILE A 129 -0.26 1.99 -6.64
C ILE A 129 0.24 3.43 -6.60
N ALA A 130 -0.48 4.32 -5.91
CA ALA A 130 -0.22 5.75 -5.92
C ALA A 130 -0.70 6.43 -4.64
N VAL A 131 -0.11 7.58 -4.35
CA VAL A 131 -0.51 8.44 -3.24
C VAL A 131 -0.74 9.87 -3.72
N ARG A 132 -1.64 10.59 -3.07
CA ARG A 132 -1.83 12.03 -3.25
C ARG A 132 -2.17 12.72 -1.95
N LYS A 133 -1.94 14.03 -1.88
CA LYS A 133 -2.41 14.85 -0.76
C LYS A 133 -3.83 15.34 -0.99
N ASN A 134 -4.68 15.22 0.02
CA ASN A 134 -6.01 15.79 0.04
C ASN A 134 -6.07 16.95 1.03
N THR A 135 -6.28 18.16 0.51
CA THR A 135 -6.32 19.40 1.30
C THR A 135 -7.74 19.81 1.68
N ASN A 136 -8.74 18.93 1.52
CA ASN A 136 -10.16 19.24 1.77
C ASN A 136 -10.65 20.55 1.14
N SER A 137 -10.00 20.99 0.07
CA SER A 137 -10.24 22.27 -0.60
C SER A 137 -9.97 23.51 0.26
N THR A 138 -9.19 23.38 1.33
CA THR A 138 -8.84 24.46 2.27
C THR A 138 -7.34 24.73 2.21
N ALA A 139 -6.88 25.48 1.22
CA ALA A 139 -5.45 25.77 1.02
C ALA A 139 -4.75 26.47 2.21
N SER A 140 -5.50 27.03 3.15
CA SER A 140 -5.00 27.77 4.31
C SER A 140 -5.09 27.00 5.64
N ASP A 141 -5.83 25.93 5.70
CA ASP A 141 -5.95 25.06 6.87
C ASP A 141 -5.33 23.70 6.56
N THR A 142 -4.20 23.43 7.17
CA THR A 142 -3.48 22.16 6.98
C THR A 142 -3.77 21.15 8.10
N THR A 143 -4.65 21.49 9.04
CA THR A 143 -4.95 20.62 10.19
C THR A 143 -5.87 19.47 9.82
N ASP A 144 -6.62 19.60 8.72
CA ASP A 144 -7.51 18.59 8.16
C ASP A 144 -6.95 17.89 6.90
N ASP A 145 -5.70 18.23 6.53
CA ASP A 145 -5.00 17.55 5.43
C ASP A 145 -4.73 16.08 5.77
N TYR A 146 -4.87 15.24 4.77
CA TYR A 146 -4.50 13.83 4.85
C TYR A 146 -4.03 13.35 3.48
N TYR A 147 -3.41 12.17 3.44
CA TYR A 147 -3.02 11.54 2.19
C TYR A 147 -4.04 10.49 1.80
N GLN A 148 -4.27 10.33 0.51
CA GLN A 148 -5.06 9.25 -0.05
C GLN A 148 -4.14 8.29 -0.77
N LEU A 149 -4.16 7.03 -0.37
CA LEU A 149 -3.40 5.94 -0.95
C LEU A 149 -4.34 5.03 -1.74
N ALA A 150 -4.11 4.90 -3.04
CA ALA A 150 -4.86 3.99 -3.90
C ALA A 150 -4.22 2.60 -3.86
N VAL A 151 -4.99 1.61 -3.43
CA VAL A 151 -4.59 0.21 -3.37
C VAL A 151 -5.48 -0.61 -4.28
N LYS A 152 -4.87 -1.29 -5.24
CA LYS A 152 -5.55 -2.25 -6.12
C LYS A 152 -5.62 -3.59 -5.43
N GLN A 153 -6.81 -4.16 -5.38
CA GLN A 153 -7.05 -5.50 -4.89
C GLN A 153 -7.46 -6.39 -6.04
N SER A 154 -6.86 -7.56 -6.13
CA SER A 154 -7.18 -8.57 -7.14
C SER A 154 -7.50 -9.89 -6.46
N ASN A 155 -8.64 -10.45 -6.80
CA ASN A 155 -9.11 -11.72 -6.29
C ASN A 155 -9.25 -12.68 -7.45
N THR A 156 -8.49 -13.75 -7.46
CA THR A 156 -8.50 -14.76 -8.51
C THR A 156 -9.00 -16.09 -7.94
N TRP A 157 -9.92 -16.72 -8.64
CA TRP A 157 -10.44 -18.05 -8.27
C TRP A 157 -10.71 -18.90 -9.51
N THR A 158 -10.63 -20.18 -9.34
CA THR A 158 -11.04 -21.13 -10.37
C THR A 158 -12.40 -21.71 -10.01
N ASP A 159 -13.34 -21.63 -10.93
CA ASP A 159 -14.62 -22.29 -10.79
C ASP A 159 -14.39 -23.82 -10.79
N TRP A 160 -14.64 -24.44 -9.65
CA TRP A 160 -14.37 -25.87 -9.43
C TRP A 160 -15.17 -26.80 -10.35
N TYR A 161 -16.26 -26.31 -10.93
CA TYR A 161 -17.13 -27.10 -11.79
C TYR A 161 -16.74 -27.01 -13.26
N THR A 162 -16.36 -25.83 -13.70
CA THR A 162 -16.00 -25.54 -15.11
C THR A 162 -14.50 -25.52 -15.36
N GLY A 163 -13.68 -25.40 -14.33
CA GLY A 163 -12.23 -25.20 -14.44
C GLY A 163 -11.86 -23.82 -15.01
N VAL A 164 -12.81 -22.88 -15.10
CA VAL A 164 -12.57 -21.54 -15.63
C VAL A 164 -12.05 -20.65 -14.52
N GLN A 165 -10.88 -20.05 -14.74
CA GLN A 165 -10.32 -19.04 -13.86
C GLN A 165 -10.99 -17.69 -14.09
N SER A 166 -11.34 -17.00 -13.03
CA SER A 166 -11.91 -15.66 -13.02
C SER A 166 -11.12 -14.76 -12.08
N THR A 167 -10.98 -13.49 -12.45
CA THR A 167 -10.34 -12.47 -11.62
C THR A 167 -11.30 -11.30 -11.44
N ASN A 168 -11.45 -10.85 -10.21
CA ASN A 168 -12.15 -9.61 -9.87
C ASN A 168 -11.13 -8.59 -9.35
N GLU A 169 -11.25 -7.36 -9.80
CA GLU A 169 -10.39 -6.26 -9.38
C GLU A 169 -11.25 -5.18 -8.71
N ASP A 170 -10.85 -4.79 -7.52
CA ASP A 170 -11.46 -3.74 -6.73
C ASP A 170 -10.39 -2.78 -6.23
N TRP A 171 -10.80 -1.62 -5.75
CA TRP A 171 -9.91 -0.60 -5.23
C TRP A 171 -10.29 -0.18 -3.83
N GLN A 172 -9.28 0.03 -3.02
CA GLN A 172 -9.43 0.66 -1.72
C GLN A 172 -8.63 1.96 -1.68
N ILE A 173 -9.29 3.05 -1.28
CA ILE A 173 -8.65 4.34 -1.07
C ILE A 173 -8.51 4.54 0.42
N TYR A 174 -7.29 4.39 0.92
CA TYR A 174 -6.97 4.63 2.32
C TYR A 174 -6.73 6.11 2.57
N ALA A 175 -7.28 6.62 3.66
CA ALA A 175 -6.92 7.93 4.17
C ALA A 175 -5.83 7.78 5.22
N ILE A 176 -4.66 8.36 4.97
CA ILE A 176 -3.47 8.29 5.83
C ILE A 176 -3.23 9.65 6.45
N ASN A 177 -3.14 9.74 7.77
CA ASN A 177 -2.82 10.98 8.45
C ASN A 177 -1.32 11.31 8.43
N SER A 178 -0.94 12.49 8.88
CA SER A 178 0.46 12.95 8.93
C SER A 178 1.38 12.13 9.86
N SER A 179 0.83 11.22 10.64
CA SER A 179 1.59 10.28 11.48
C SER A 179 1.67 8.87 10.87
N GLY A 180 1.20 8.67 9.64
CA GLY A 180 1.25 7.39 8.95
C GLY A 180 0.13 6.41 9.31
N ASN A 181 -0.83 6.82 10.13
CA ASN A 181 -1.94 5.94 10.54
C ASN A 181 -3.12 6.04 9.59
N ILE A 182 -3.82 4.93 9.40
CA ILE A 182 -5.06 4.88 8.63
C ILE A 182 -6.19 5.58 9.39
N ASN A 183 -6.88 6.48 8.71
CA ASN A 183 -8.16 7.03 9.14
C ASN A 183 -9.30 6.25 8.48
N TRP A 184 -9.79 5.26 9.19
CA TRP A 184 -10.84 4.35 8.70
C TRP A 184 -12.16 5.06 8.36
N SER A 185 -12.45 6.20 8.98
CA SER A 185 -13.67 6.97 8.71
C SER A 185 -13.69 7.61 7.33
N ASN A 186 -12.52 7.84 6.75
CA ASN A 186 -12.34 8.47 5.43
C ASN A 186 -11.81 7.47 4.38
N THR A 187 -11.66 6.20 4.77
CA THR A 187 -11.27 5.10 3.88
C THR A 187 -12.52 4.52 3.23
N PHE A 188 -12.45 4.20 1.95
CA PHE A 188 -13.60 3.66 1.23
C PHE A 188 -13.20 2.68 0.13
N PHE A 189 -14.15 1.84 -0.25
CA PHE A 189 -14.05 0.88 -1.34
C PHE A 189 -14.71 1.40 -2.61
N THR A 190 -14.14 1.06 -3.77
CA THR A 190 -14.77 1.30 -5.07
C THR A 190 -14.43 0.18 -6.06
N GLN A 191 -15.39 -0.17 -6.91
CA GLN A 191 -15.18 -1.09 -8.04
C GLN A 191 -14.65 -0.38 -9.29
N SER A 192 -14.70 0.97 -9.32
CA SER A 192 -14.18 1.76 -10.40
C SER A 192 -13.32 2.89 -9.86
N ILE A 193 -12.06 2.92 -10.27
CA ILE A 193 -11.09 3.94 -9.87
C ILE A 193 -11.16 5.18 -10.74
N GLN A 194 -11.76 5.12 -11.93
CA GLN A 194 -11.78 6.19 -12.93
C GLN A 194 -12.26 7.55 -12.40
N ASN A 195 -13.23 7.54 -11.48
CA ASN A 195 -13.72 8.77 -10.85
C ASN A 195 -12.67 9.48 -9.97
N PHE A 196 -11.60 8.79 -9.62
CA PHE A 196 -10.54 9.28 -8.73
C PHE A 196 -9.25 9.61 -9.47
N GLU A 197 -9.06 9.07 -10.68
CA GLU A 197 -7.85 9.24 -11.47
C GLU A 197 -7.51 10.69 -11.75
N ASP A 198 -8.51 11.51 -12.08
CA ASP A 198 -8.33 12.97 -12.23
C ASP A 198 -7.70 13.58 -11.00
N SER A 199 -8.07 13.10 -9.82
CA SER A 199 -7.58 13.62 -8.55
C SER A 199 -6.21 13.08 -8.14
N PHE A 200 -5.83 11.91 -8.65
CA PHE A 200 -4.48 11.37 -8.54
C PHE A 200 -3.56 11.87 -9.67
N GLY A 201 -4.12 12.46 -10.72
CA GLY A 201 -3.37 12.97 -11.85
C GLY A 201 -2.69 11.88 -12.69
N GLN A 202 -3.20 10.65 -12.63
CA GLN A 202 -2.64 9.53 -13.38
C GLN A 202 -3.69 8.46 -13.72
N ASP A 203 -3.41 7.68 -14.75
CA ASP A 203 -4.17 6.50 -15.16
C ASP A 203 -3.83 5.35 -14.20
N LEU A 204 -4.75 5.02 -13.31
CA LEU A 204 -4.56 4.00 -12.27
C LEU A 204 -4.97 2.60 -12.74
N ASP A 205 -5.97 2.51 -13.62
CA ASP A 205 -6.51 1.24 -14.10
C ASP A 205 -5.86 0.76 -15.42
N GLY A 206 -5.02 1.59 -16.03
CA GLY A 206 -4.35 1.27 -17.29
C GLY A 206 -5.25 1.41 -18.52
N SER A 207 -6.35 2.16 -18.42
CA SER A 207 -7.29 2.40 -19.53
C SER A 207 -6.69 3.25 -20.66
N GLY A 208 -5.59 3.96 -20.38
CA GLY A 208 -4.91 4.87 -21.31
C GLY A 208 -5.32 6.33 -21.14
N SER A 209 -6.17 6.65 -20.17
CA SER A 209 -6.55 8.03 -19.81
C SER A 209 -6.71 8.17 -18.29
N ALA A 210 -6.24 9.27 -17.72
CA ALA A 210 -6.57 9.62 -16.35
C ALA A 210 -8.01 10.17 -16.31
N GLY A 211 -8.88 9.52 -15.54
CA GLY A 211 -10.28 9.92 -15.38
C GLY A 211 -11.25 9.33 -16.40
N LEU A 212 -12.50 9.74 -16.30
CA LEU A 212 -13.57 9.23 -17.15
C LEU A 212 -13.32 9.60 -18.62
N ASP A 213 -13.10 8.62 -19.47
CA ASP A 213 -13.11 8.83 -20.92
C ASP A 213 -14.55 9.07 -21.41
N VAL A 214 -14.97 10.32 -21.32
CA VAL A 214 -16.27 10.75 -21.83
C VAL A 214 -16.35 10.72 -23.37
N SER A 215 -15.22 10.58 -24.06
CA SER A 215 -15.19 10.52 -25.52
C SER A 215 -15.88 9.27 -26.06
N SER A 216 -15.78 8.16 -25.34
CA SER A 216 -16.46 6.90 -25.66
C SER A 216 -17.99 6.96 -25.40
N LEU A 217 -18.42 7.79 -24.44
CA LEU A 217 -19.83 7.97 -24.11
C LEU A 217 -20.57 8.83 -25.14
N ILE A 218 -19.87 9.78 -25.78
CA ILE A 218 -20.44 10.71 -26.74
C ILE A 218 -20.68 10.04 -28.10
N THR A 219 -19.98 8.96 -28.43
CA THR A 219 -20.08 8.27 -29.72
C THR A 219 -21.22 7.26 -29.82
N GLN A 220 -21.89 6.92 -28.73
CA GLN A 220 -22.94 5.89 -28.74
C GLN A 220 -24.36 6.43 -28.86
N ASP A 221 -24.62 7.75 -28.72
CA ASP A 221 -25.98 8.30 -28.79
C ASP A 221 -26.15 9.32 -29.91
N ALA A 222 -25.87 8.88 -31.12
CA ALA A 222 -26.48 9.52 -32.29
C ALA A 222 -27.77 8.74 -32.58
N ASP A 223 -28.85 9.09 -31.86
CA ASP A 223 -30.14 8.60 -32.26
C ASP A 223 -30.50 9.18 -33.65
N THR A 224 -31.42 8.51 -34.33
CA THR A 224 -31.86 8.87 -35.68
C THR A 224 -32.55 10.26 -35.74
N TYR A 225 -32.72 10.94 -34.60
CA TYR A 225 -33.40 12.22 -34.43
C TYR A 225 -32.48 13.39 -34.06
N GLY A 226 -31.17 13.13 -33.87
CA GLY A 226 -30.14 14.18 -33.65
C GLY A 226 -30.15 14.85 -32.27
N TYR A 227 -30.71 14.20 -31.26
CA TYR A 227 -30.58 14.65 -29.87
C TYR A 227 -29.25 14.23 -29.31
N LYS A 228 -28.47 15.17 -28.78
CA LYS A 228 -27.25 14.91 -28.01
C LYS A 228 -27.58 15.05 -26.53
N LEU A 229 -27.29 14.04 -25.75
CA LEU A 229 -27.13 14.20 -24.31
C LEU A 229 -25.87 15.04 -24.07
N LEU A 230 -26.05 16.16 -23.38
CA LEU A 230 -24.98 17.03 -22.91
C LEU A 230 -24.52 16.57 -21.52
#